data_4eb893481473a16138534b76de34c6f9
#
_entry.id   4eb893481473a16138534b76de34c6f9
#
_cell.length_a   1.000
_cell.length_b   1.000
_cell.length_c   1.000
_cell.angle_alpha   90.00
_cell.angle_beta   90.00
_cell.angle_gamma   90.00
#
_symmetry.space_group_name_H-M   'P 1'
#
loop_
_entity.id
_entity.type
_entity.pdbx_description
1 polymer ?
#
loop_
_entity_poly.entity_id
_entity_poly.type
_entity_poly.pdbx_seq_one_letter_code
_entity_poly.pdbx_strand_id
1 'polypeptide(L)'
;MNEGVRNFVDAMSEQATARARDKIVFDEAFTLHHRTVFRTARSVVQDAMLAEDVTQEVFLRLYHHLDAIADGEMLRPWLIRVALNVARNTLRTNIRANTREENYVKDIDEVSNFTAEKEFEQREQAKEVHRALSLVKEPLRSCLVLKQQGLSYKEIAVSLALNETSIGTFVARARKEFVRHYGKLQSKK
;
A
#
# COMPACT_ATOMS: atom_id res chain seq x y z
N MET A 1 6.58 -54.33 0.81
CA MET A 1 6.06 -52.98 0.49
C MET A 1 7.19 -52.24 -0.16
N ASN A 2 7.03 -51.80 -1.40
CA ASN A 2 8.10 -51.35 -2.31
C ASN A 2 8.68 -50.01 -1.78
N GLU A 3 10.00 -49.92 -1.68
CA GLU A 3 10.75 -48.77 -1.19
C GLU A 3 10.40 -47.47 -1.96
N GLY A 4 10.11 -47.59 -3.26
CA GLY A 4 9.62 -46.50 -4.11
C GLY A 4 8.26 -45.93 -3.71
N VAL A 5 7.35 -46.77 -3.16
CA VAL A 5 6.04 -46.31 -2.68
C VAL A 5 6.17 -45.54 -1.38
N ARG A 6 7.07 -45.96 -0.49
CA ARG A 6 7.36 -45.22 0.75
C ARG A 6 7.95 -43.84 0.46
N ASN A 7 8.98 -43.76 -0.39
CA ASN A 7 9.59 -42.49 -0.78
C ASN A 7 8.57 -41.54 -1.45
N PHE A 8 7.63 -42.06 -2.24
CA PHE A 8 6.57 -41.25 -2.86
C PHE A 8 5.58 -40.72 -1.83
N VAL A 9 5.15 -41.57 -0.88
CA VAL A 9 4.22 -41.17 0.20
C VAL A 9 4.87 -40.16 1.13
N ASP A 10 6.15 -40.34 1.49
CA ASP A 10 6.91 -39.42 2.33
C ASP A 10 7.08 -38.06 1.62
N ALA A 11 7.43 -38.02 0.34
CA ALA A 11 7.53 -36.79 -0.44
C ALA A 11 6.18 -36.05 -0.56
N MET A 12 5.08 -36.79 -0.75
CA MET A 12 3.74 -36.17 -0.77
C MET A 12 3.35 -35.60 0.60
N SER A 13 3.71 -36.29 1.69
CA SER A 13 3.48 -35.84 3.05
C SER A 13 4.27 -34.57 3.39
N GLU A 14 5.54 -34.51 2.99
CA GLU A 14 6.37 -33.33 3.15
C GLU A 14 5.85 -32.12 2.35
N GLN A 15 5.43 -32.36 1.09
CA GLN A 15 4.83 -31.30 0.28
C GLN A 15 3.50 -30.80 0.83
N ALA A 16 2.65 -31.68 1.38
CA ALA A 16 1.40 -31.30 2.01
C ALA A 16 1.65 -30.46 3.28
N THR A 17 2.64 -30.84 4.06
CA THR A 17 3.05 -30.13 5.29
C THR A 17 3.64 -28.75 4.95
N ALA A 18 4.50 -28.65 3.93
CA ALA A 18 5.04 -27.39 3.45
C ALA A 18 3.94 -26.43 2.98
N ARG A 19 3.00 -26.92 2.14
CA ARG A 19 1.84 -26.12 1.68
C ARG A 19 0.95 -25.65 2.82
N ALA A 20 0.72 -26.48 3.84
CA ALA A 20 -0.06 -26.09 5.00
C ALA A 20 0.64 -25.00 5.81
N ARG A 21 1.98 -25.08 5.96
CA ARG A 21 2.80 -24.06 6.61
C ARG A 21 2.79 -22.74 5.83
N ASP A 22 2.97 -22.79 4.52
CA ASP A 22 2.94 -21.62 3.64
C ASP A 22 1.59 -20.90 3.70
N LYS A 23 0.49 -21.67 3.76
CA LYS A 23 -0.85 -21.11 3.91
C LYS A 23 -1.01 -20.37 5.24
N ILE A 24 -0.54 -20.95 6.36
CA ILE A 24 -0.63 -20.29 7.67
C ILE A 24 0.17 -18.99 7.67
N VAL A 25 1.40 -19.01 7.15
CA VAL A 25 2.25 -17.82 7.06
C VAL A 25 1.62 -16.75 6.18
N PHE A 26 1.01 -17.15 5.06
CA PHE A 26 0.29 -16.22 4.17
C PHE A 26 -0.93 -15.60 4.87
N ASP A 27 -1.77 -16.42 5.52
CA ASP A 27 -3.00 -15.95 6.18
C ASP A 27 -2.67 -14.97 7.33
N GLU A 28 -1.62 -15.23 8.09
CA GLU A 28 -1.11 -14.33 9.13
C GLU A 28 -0.61 -13.00 8.52
N ALA A 29 0.20 -13.08 7.46
CA ALA A 29 0.72 -11.92 6.77
C ALA A 29 -0.40 -11.06 6.16
N PHE A 30 -1.40 -11.69 5.56
CA PHE A 30 -2.57 -11.03 5.02
C PHE A 30 -3.35 -10.30 6.12
N THR A 31 -3.71 -11.02 7.18
CA THR A 31 -4.49 -10.46 8.31
C THR A 31 -3.78 -9.26 8.95
N LEU A 32 -2.47 -9.35 9.14
CA LEU A 32 -1.69 -8.32 9.81
C LEU A 32 -1.43 -7.09 8.91
N HIS A 33 -1.24 -7.29 7.61
CA HIS A 33 -0.71 -6.25 6.74
C HIS A 33 -1.68 -5.74 5.66
N HIS A 34 -2.80 -6.43 5.38
CA HIS A 34 -3.77 -6.05 4.34
C HIS A 34 -4.15 -4.57 4.42
N ARG A 35 -4.58 -4.11 5.60
CA ARG A 35 -5.00 -2.72 5.80
C ARG A 35 -3.89 -1.71 5.53
N THR A 36 -2.64 -2.03 5.88
CA THR A 36 -1.49 -1.16 5.64
C THR A 36 -1.15 -1.10 4.15
N VAL A 37 -1.17 -2.24 3.47
CA VAL A 37 -0.95 -2.33 2.01
C VAL A 37 -2.02 -1.54 1.26
N PHE A 38 -3.30 -1.76 1.57
CA PHE A 38 -4.42 -1.04 0.98
C PHE A 38 -4.29 0.49 1.14
N ARG A 39 -4.02 0.97 2.37
CA ARG A 39 -3.83 2.40 2.63
C ARG A 39 -2.65 2.98 1.87
N THR A 40 -1.57 2.21 1.74
CA THR A 40 -0.40 2.61 0.96
C THR A 40 -0.77 2.75 -0.52
N ALA A 41 -1.42 1.74 -1.09
CA ALA A 41 -1.91 1.78 -2.47
C ALA A 41 -2.86 2.97 -2.68
N ARG A 42 -3.86 3.12 -1.83
CA ARG A 42 -4.86 4.21 -1.90
C ARG A 42 -4.23 5.60 -1.85
N SER A 43 -3.17 5.79 -1.09
CA SER A 43 -2.45 7.08 -1.03
C SER A 43 -1.80 7.48 -2.36
N VAL A 44 -1.57 6.52 -3.25
CA VAL A 44 -0.96 6.73 -4.57
C VAL A 44 -2.02 6.81 -5.65
N VAL A 45 -2.90 5.78 -5.76
CA VAL A 45 -3.89 5.70 -6.86
C VAL A 45 -5.11 6.56 -6.63
N GLN A 46 -5.44 6.91 -5.37
CA GLN A 46 -6.58 7.76 -4.94
C GLN A 46 -7.97 7.21 -5.31
N ASP A 47 -8.03 5.96 -5.75
CA ASP A 47 -9.23 5.23 -6.12
C ASP A 47 -9.31 3.93 -5.31
N ALA A 48 -10.49 3.61 -4.75
CA ALA A 48 -10.64 2.46 -3.86
C ALA A 48 -10.54 1.13 -4.61
N MET A 49 -11.14 1.05 -5.80
CA MET A 49 -11.12 -0.18 -6.61
C MET A 49 -9.69 -0.47 -7.09
N LEU A 50 -9.00 0.54 -7.61
CA LEU A 50 -7.60 0.40 -8.01
C LEU A 50 -6.69 0.07 -6.83
N ALA A 51 -6.97 0.60 -5.64
CA ALA A 51 -6.21 0.27 -4.44
C ALA A 51 -6.43 -1.20 -4.01
N GLU A 52 -7.65 -1.73 -4.19
CA GLU A 52 -7.95 -3.13 -3.95
C GLU A 52 -7.23 -4.03 -4.94
N ASP A 53 -7.27 -3.72 -6.24
CA ASP A 53 -6.54 -4.45 -7.28
C ASP A 53 -5.03 -4.50 -7.00
N VAL A 54 -4.45 -3.34 -6.62
CA VAL A 54 -3.05 -3.25 -6.21
C VAL A 54 -2.78 -4.12 -4.98
N THR A 55 -3.69 -4.13 -4.01
CA THR A 55 -3.54 -4.93 -2.79
C THR A 55 -3.55 -6.42 -3.12
N GLN A 56 -4.48 -6.87 -3.94
CA GLN A 56 -4.54 -8.26 -4.40
C GLN A 56 -3.24 -8.66 -5.13
N GLU A 57 -2.76 -7.85 -6.05
CA GLU A 57 -1.51 -8.09 -6.78
C GLU A 57 -0.30 -8.19 -5.84
N VAL A 58 -0.23 -7.34 -4.79
CA VAL A 58 0.84 -7.41 -3.77
C VAL A 58 0.83 -8.74 -3.03
N PHE A 59 -0.35 -9.21 -2.61
CA PHE A 59 -0.46 -10.48 -1.90
C PHE A 59 -0.30 -11.70 -2.80
N LEU A 60 -0.67 -11.61 -4.07
CA LEU A 60 -0.31 -12.64 -5.07
C LEU A 60 1.21 -12.76 -5.21
N ARG A 61 1.92 -11.64 -5.28
CA ARG A 61 3.40 -11.66 -5.30
C ARG A 61 3.99 -12.21 -4.02
N LEU A 62 3.42 -11.89 -2.85
CA LEU A 62 3.84 -12.51 -1.61
C LEU A 62 3.69 -14.03 -1.68
N TYR A 63 2.54 -14.53 -2.12
CA TYR A 63 2.27 -15.96 -2.23
C TYR A 63 3.32 -16.69 -3.08
N HIS A 64 3.79 -16.07 -4.16
CA HIS A 64 4.83 -16.63 -5.03
C HIS A 64 6.27 -16.49 -4.49
N HIS A 65 6.47 -15.75 -3.39
CA HIS A 65 7.81 -15.45 -2.84
C HIS A 65 7.91 -15.75 -1.35
N LEU A 66 7.00 -16.54 -0.79
CA LEU A 66 6.98 -16.87 0.65
C LEU A 66 8.31 -17.45 1.14
N ASP A 67 8.92 -18.34 0.35
CA ASP A 67 10.19 -18.98 0.69
C ASP A 67 11.37 -18.00 0.77
N ALA A 68 11.31 -16.89 0.02
CA ALA A 68 12.39 -15.91 -0.03
C ALA A 68 12.28 -14.84 1.08
N ILE A 69 11.13 -14.75 1.76
CA ILE A 69 10.84 -13.71 2.76
C ILE A 69 10.76 -14.34 4.16
N ALA A 70 11.75 -15.17 4.50
CA ALA A 70 11.81 -15.86 5.80
C ALA A 70 12.02 -14.93 7.00
N ASP A 71 12.44 -13.67 6.78
CA ASP A 71 12.68 -12.67 7.83
C ASP A 71 11.44 -11.81 8.06
N GLY A 72 10.70 -12.09 9.13
CA GLY A 72 9.46 -11.38 9.49
C GLY A 72 9.62 -9.85 9.66
N GLU A 73 10.82 -9.37 10.07
CA GLU A 73 11.09 -7.93 10.20
C GLU A 73 11.09 -7.22 8.84
N MET A 74 11.48 -7.92 7.77
CA MET A 74 11.56 -7.35 6.43
C MET A 74 10.27 -7.49 5.62
N LEU A 75 9.31 -8.28 6.06
CA LEU A 75 8.05 -8.53 5.35
C LEU A 75 7.24 -7.24 5.15
N ARG A 76 6.99 -6.50 6.21
CA ARG A 76 6.19 -5.25 6.13
C ARG A 76 6.83 -4.20 5.23
N PRO A 77 8.13 -3.85 5.36
CA PRO A 77 8.81 -2.97 4.42
C PRO A 77 8.78 -3.47 2.97
N TRP A 78 8.91 -4.77 2.75
CA TRP A 78 8.83 -5.36 1.42
C TRP A 78 7.44 -5.20 0.80
N LEU A 79 6.37 -5.54 1.52
CA LEU A 79 4.98 -5.37 1.07
C LEU A 79 4.69 -3.92 0.67
N ILE A 80 5.14 -2.95 1.47
CA ILE A 80 4.97 -1.53 1.20
C ILE A 80 5.73 -1.10 -0.05
N ARG A 81 6.97 -1.57 -0.22
CA ARG A 81 7.76 -1.31 -1.44
C ARG A 81 7.05 -1.84 -2.68
N VAL A 82 6.55 -3.08 -2.62
CA VAL A 82 5.80 -3.68 -3.72
C VAL A 82 4.54 -2.89 -4.01
N ALA A 83 3.76 -2.53 -2.97
CA ALA A 83 2.54 -1.75 -3.11
C ALA A 83 2.79 -0.39 -3.79
N LEU A 84 3.82 0.35 -3.37
CA LEU A 84 4.19 1.62 -4.00
C LEU A 84 4.58 1.45 -5.46
N ASN A 85 5.32 0.39 -5.80
CA ASN A 85 5.76 0.12 -7.16
C ASN A 85 4.59 -0.26 -8.07
N VAL A 86 3.73 -1.18 -7.62
CA VAL A 86 2.52 -1.58 -8.35
C VAL A 86 1.59 -0.39 -8.52
N ALA A 87 1.27 0.34 -7.46
CA ALA A 87 0.40 1.51 -7.51
C ALA A 87 0.89 2.60 -8.49
N ARG A 88 2.20 2.89 -8.50
CA ARG A 88 2.79 3.84 -9.44
C ARG A 88 2.68 3.36 -10.89
N ASN A 89 2.87 2.06 -11.12
CA ASN A 89 2.73 1.48 -12.46
C ASN A 89 1.27 1.51 -12.93
N THR A 90 0.32 1.14 -12.07
CA THR A 90 -1.12 1.22 -12.34
C THR A 90 -1.52 2.64 -12.71
N LEU A 91 -1.07 3.64 -11.92
CA LEU A 91 -1.35 5.04 -12.21
C LEU A 91 -0.78 5.50 -13.57
N ARG A 92 0.46 5.09 -13.91
CA ARG A 92 1.07 5.41 -15.21
C ARG A 92 0.30 4.79 -16.38
N THR A 93 -0.17 3.56 -16.21
CA THR A 93 -0.95 2.85 -17.24
C THR A 93 -2.31 3.51 -17.43
N ASN A 94 -2.99 3.87 -16.35
CA ASN A 94 -4.30 4.53 -16.41
C ASN A 94 -4.19 5.94 -17.02
N ILE A 95 -3.16 6.72 -16.69
CA ILE A 95 -2.93 8.03 -17.33
C ILE A 95 -2.72 7.86 -18.84
N ARG A 96 -1.97 6.85 -19.29
CA ARG A 96 -1.77 6.58 -20.71
C ARG A 96 -3.02 6.09 -21.43
N ALA A 97 -3.88 5.31 -20.75
CA ALA A 97 -5.17 4.88 -21.29
C ALA A 97 -6.15 6.04 -21.37
N ASN A 98 -6.27 6.86 -20.32
CA ASN A 98 -7.15 8.02 -20.28
C ASN A 98 -6.71 9.17 -21.20
N THR A 99 -5.43 9.24 -21.59
CA THR A 99 -4.97 10.19 -22.62
C THR A 99 -5.44 9.79 -24.03
N ARG A 100 -5.90 8.53 -24.19
CA ARG A 100 -6.50 8.02 -25.45
C ARG A 100 -8.03 8.08 -25.45
N GLU A 101 -8.66 8.16 -24.28
CA GLU A 101 -10.11 8.28 -24.13
C GLU A 101 -10.39 9.47 -23.20
N GLU A 102 -11.07 10.49 -23.76
CA GLU A 102 -11.42 11.72 -23.04
C GLU A 102 -12.31 11.44 -21.81
N ASN A 103 -11.90 12.01 -20.67
CA ASN A 103 -12.73 12.39 -19.54
C ASN A 103 -13.76 11.39 -19.00
N TYR A 104 -13.34 10.60 -18.00
CA TYR A 104 -14.29 10.12 -16.99
C TYR A 104 -13.69 10.27 -15.59
N VAL A 105 -14.08 11.35 -14.90
CA VAL A 105 -13.93 11.48 -13.45
C VAL A 105 -14.96 10.55 -12.83
N LYS A 106 -14.54 9.38 -12.36
CA LYS A 106 -15.40 8.54 -11.52
C LYS A 106 -15.21 8.93 -10.07
N ASP A 107 -16.13 9.75 -9.57
CA ASP A 107 -16.45 9.80 -8.15
C ASP A 107 -17.11 8.46 -7.80
N ILE A 108 -16.41 7.60 -7.10
CA ILE A 108 -16.99 6.37 -6.54
C ILE A 108 -17.26 6.61 -5.07
N ASP A 109 -18.54 6.71 -4.77
CA ASP A 109 -19.10 6.75 -3.43
C ASP A 109 -18.95 5.39 -2.74
N GLU A 110 -18.18 5.32 -1.68
CA GLU A 110 -18.35 4.27 -0.69
C GLU A 110 -19.54 4.66 0.22
N VAL A 111 -20.61 3.90 0.10
CA VAL A 111 -21.78 4.00 0.96
C VAL A 111 -21.42 3.49 2.36
N SER A 112 -21.30 4.38 3.31
CA SER A 112 -21.30 4.09 4.73
C SER A 112 -22.44 4.87 5.37
N ASN A 113 -23.34 4.18 6.07
CA ASN A 113 -24.53 4.73 6.70
C ASN A 113 -24.17 5.64 7.89
N PHE A 114 -23.93 6.91 7.62
CA PHE A 114 -23.94 7.98 8.60
C PHE A 114 -24.60 9.23 8.02
N THR A 115 -25.19 10.09 8.84
CA THR A 115 -25.98 11.27 8.42
C THR A 115 -25.31 12.05 7.28
N ALA A 116 -26.03 12.25 6.19
CA ALA A 116 -25.57 12.78 4.88
C ALA A 116 -24.71 14.06 4.96
N GLU A 117 -25.00 14.93 5.91
CA GLU A 117 -24.31 16.22 6.09
C GLU A 117 -22.89 16.07 6.67
N LYS A 118 -22.73 15.21 7.69
CA LYS A 118 -21.38 14.89 8.25
C LYS A 118 -20.50 14.11 7.29
N GLU A 119 -21.10 13.25 6.48
CA GLU A 119 -20.37 12.51 5.45
C GLU A 119 -19.87 13.42 4.34
N PHE A 120 -20.68 14.37 3.92
CA PHE A 120 -20.30 15.36 2.92
C PHE A 120 -19.10 16.19 3.40
N GLU A 121 -19.13 16.70 4.63
CA GLU A 121 -18.02 17.45 5.22
C GLU A 121 -16.75 16.61 5.32
N GLN A 122 -16.86 15.35 5.75
CA GLN A 122 -15.70 14.45 5.84
C GLN A 122 -15.10 14.11 4.47
N ARG A 123 -15.96 13.93 3.45
CA ARG A 123 -15.52 13.69 2.07
C ARG A 123 -14.80 14.92 1.50
N GLU A 124 -15.35 16.12 1.73
CA GLU A 124 -14.68 17.36 1.29
C GLU A 124 -13.35 17.58 2.00
N GLN A 125 -13.28 17.35 3.32
CA GLN A 125 -12.02 17.41 4.05
C GLN A 125 -11.00 16.38 3.54
N ALA A 126 -11.44 15.16 3.25
CA ALA A 126 -10.58 14.12 2.68
C ALA A 126 -10.03 14.54 1.30
N LYS A 127 -10.87 15.09 0.43
CA LYS A 127 -10.45 15.63 -0.88
C LYS A 127 -9.40 16.73 -0.73
N GLU A 128 -9.58 17.65 0.21
CA GLU A 128 -8.62 18.73 0.47
C GLU A 128 -7.28 18.21 1.00
N VAL A 129 -7.32 17.25 1.93
CA VAL A 129 -6.11 16.57 2.43
C VAL A 129 -5.38 15.87 1.28
N HIS A 130 -6.08 15.14 0.43
CA HIS A 130 -5.49 14.48 -0.74
C HIS A 130 -4.90 15.49 -1.73
N ARG A 131 -5.60 16.60 -2.00
CA ARG A 131 -5.10 17.68 -2.85
C ARG A 131 -3.85 18.33 -2.27
N ALA A 132 -3.81 18.61 -0.96
CA ALA A 132 -2.62 19.14 -0.30
C ALA A 132 -1.44 18.17 -0.34
N LEU A 133 -1.68 16.87 -0.11
CA LEU A 133 -0.67 15.82 -0.22
C LEU A 133 -0.12 15.67 -1.65
N SER A 134 -0.96 15.79 -2.66
CA SER A 134 -0.51 15.67 -4.07
C SER A 134 0.46 16.78 -4.48
N LEU A 135 0.42 17.93 -3.80
CA LEU A 135 1.35 19.06 -4.01
C LEU A 135 2.69 18.86 -3.30
N VAL A 136 2.80 17.94 -2.36
CA VAL A 136 4.07 17.58 -1.73
C VAL A 136 4.84 16.65 -2.67
N LYS A 137 6.09 17.02 -3.00
CA LYS A 137 6.93 16.25 -3.94
C LYS A 137 7.45 14.95 -3.32
N GLU A 138 7.71 13.94 -4.16
CA GLU A 138 8.45 12.74 -3.75
C GLU A 138 9.94 13.08 -3.49
N PRO A 139 10.61 12.37 -2.55
CA PRO A 139 10.10 11.30 -1.69
C PRO A 139 9.43 11.79 -0.41
N LEU A 140 9.32 13.11 -0.19
CA LEU A 140 8.79 13.71 1.03
C LEU A 140 7.36 13.24 1.31
N ARG A 141 6.50 13.22 0.28
CA ARG A 141 5.11 12.76 0.39
C ARG A 141 5.03 11.32 0.87
N SER A 142 5.77 10.40 0.25
CA SER A 142 5.80 8.99 0.67
C SER A 142 6.30 8.84 2.11
N CYS A 143 7.35 9.55 2.51
CA CYS A 143 7.84 9.53 3.89
C CYS A 143 6.77 9.98 4.89
N LEU A 144 6.02 11.05 4.58
CA LEU A 144 4.95 11.55 5.44
C LEU A 144 3.81 10.55 5.58
N VAL A 145 3.33 10.00 4.46
CA VAL A 145 2.23 9.02 4.43
C VAL A 145 2.60 7.75 5.21
N LEU A 146 3.78 7.18 4.96
CA LEU A 146 4.22 5.97 5.64
C LEU A 146 4.43 6.22 7.15
N LYS A 147 4.93 7.40 7.53
CA LYS A 147 5.05 7.76 8.95
C LYS A 147 3.69 7.88 9.62
N GLN A 148 2.69 8.44 8.95
CA GLN A 148 1.32 8.52 9.44
C GLN A 148 0.65 7.14 9.59
N GLN A 149 1.08 6.16 8.80
CA GLN A 149 0.65 4.76 8.92
C GLN A 149 1.38 3.99 10.03
N GLY A 150 2.23 4.66 10.82
CA GLY A 150 2.90 4.08 11.97
C GLY A 150 4.20 3.35 11.68
N LEU A 151 4.79 3.54 10.49
CA LEU A 151 6.10 2.94 10.19
C LEU A 151 7.22 3.64 10.99
N SER A 152 8.19 2.85 11.41
CA SER A 152 9.47 3.33 11.95
C SER A 152 10.32 3.99 10.85
N TYR A 153 11.31 4.76 11.21
CA TYR A 153 12.23 5.36 10.24
C TYR A 153 13.04 4.30 9.48
N LYS A 154 13.44 3.22 10.16
CA LYS A 154 14.09 2.05 9.54
C LYS A 154 13.20 1.42 8.46
N GLU A 155 11.93 1.14 8.77
CA GLU A 155 10.99 0.57 7.79
C GLU A 155 10.75 1.49 6.59
N ILE A 156 10.60 2.80 6.82
CA ILE A 156 10.43 3.79 5.75
C ILE A 156 11.67 3.82 4.85
N ALA A 157 12.86 3.85 5.45
CA ALA A 157 14.13 3.85 4.72
C ALA A 157 14.26 2.61 3.82
N VAL A 158 13.98 1.43 4.36
CA VAL A 158 13.98 0.16 3.61
C VAL A 158 12.93 0.18 2.51
N SER A 159 11.69 0.60 2.81
CA SER A 159 10.58 0.60 1.83
C SER A 159 10.84 1.53 0.65
N LEU A 160 11.46 2.68 0.89
CA LEU A 160 11.72 3.71 -0.14
C LEU A 160 13.13 3.64 -0.74
N ALA A 161 13.99 2.72 -0.27
CA ALA A 161 15.41 2.64 -0.60
C ALA A 161 16.16 3.97 -0.33
N LEU A 162 15.93 4.56 0.86
CA LEU A 162 16.51 5.81 1.31
C LEU A 162 17.42 5.59 2.52
N ASN A 163 18.26 6.59 2.83
CA ASN A 163 19.06 6.57 4.04
C ASN A 163 18.19 6.87 5.27
N GLU A 164 18.25 6.03 6.30
CA GLU A 164 17.46 6.16 7.53
C GLU A 164 17.67 7.50 8.22
N THR A 165 18.91 8.00 8.28
CA THR A 165 19.24 9.29 8.91
C THR A 165 18.54 10.48 8.25
N SER A 166 18.13 10.37 6.98
CA SER A 166 17.44 11.40 6.22
C SER A 166 15.93 11.41 6.45
N ILE A 167 15.35 10.29 6.89
CA ILE A 167 13.89 10.12 6.99
C ILE A 167 13.26 11.17 7.93
N GLY A 168 13.87 11.40 9.09
CA GLY A 168 13.38 12.41 10.04
C GLY A 168 13.28 13.81 9.42
N THR A 169 14.32 14.21 8.69
CA THR A 169 14.35 15.49 7.95
C THR A 169 13.29 15.53 6.85
N PHE A 170 13.12 14.44 6.10
CA PHE A 170 12.11 14.37 5.04
C PHE A 170 10.69 14.47 5.60
N VAL A 171 10.39 13.77 6.69
CA VAL A 171 9.08 13.86 7.38
C VAL A 171 8.81 15.28 7.88
N ALA A 172 9.81 15.94 8.50
CA ALA A 172 9.67 17.31 9.01
C ALA A 172 9.40 18.31 7.87
N ARG A 173 10.16 18.20 6.76
CA ARG A 173 9.96 19.05 5.58
C ARG A 173 8.61 18.78 4.92
N ALA A 174 8.22 17.51 4.79
CA ALA A 174 6.93 17.13 4.23
C ALA A 174 5.75 17.70 5.02
N ARG A 175 5.81 17.65 6.36
CA ARG A 175 4.80 18.28 7.23
C ARG A 175 4.69 19.78 6.98
N LYS A 176 5.81 20.47 6.89
CA LYS A 176 5.83 21.91 6.63
C LYS A 176 5.22 22.25 5.26
N GLU A 177 5.56 21.49 4.22
CA GLU A 177 4.99 21.67 2.89
C GLU A 177 3.49 21.37 2.87
N PHE A 178 3.07 20.27 3.47
CA PHE A 178 1.67 19.89 3.60
C PHE A 178 0.84 20.98 4.27
N VAL A 179 1.25 21.45 5.47
CA VAL A 179 0.55 22.52 6.20
C VAL A 179 0.44 23.78 5.36
N ARG A 180 1.50 24.16 4.65
CA ARG A 180 1.48 25.33 3.77
C ARG A 180 0.47 25.17 2.61
N HIS A 181 0.42 23.99 1.99
CA HIS A 181 -0.51 23.74 0.87
C HIS A 181 -1.94 23.64 1.37
N TYR A 182 -2.17 22.93 2.48
CA TYR A 182 -3.48 22.79 3.09
C TYR A 182 -4.07 24.14 3.53
N GLY A 183 -3.28 24.98 4.21
CA GLY A 183 -3.70 26.32 4.60
C GLY A 183 -4.07 27.21 3.41
N LYS A 184 -3.35 27.11 2.28
CA LYS A 184 -3.71 27.84 1.05
C LYS A 184 -5.01 27.36 0.41
N LEU A 185 -5.38 26.10 0.58
CA LEU A 185 -6.66 25.57 0.09
C LEU A 185 -7.81 26.06 0.96
N GLN A 186 -7.62 26.12 2.28
CA GLN A 186 -8.61 26.60 3.22
C GLN A 186 -8.87 28.13 3.07
N SER A 187 -7.82 28.92 2.79
CA SER A 187 -7.97 30.40 2.65
C SER A 187 -8.62 30.84 1.32
N LYS A 188 -8.94 29.91 0.42
CA LYS A 188 -9.63 30.21 -0.85
C LYS A 188 -11.13 29.91 -0.81
N LYS A 189 -11.63 29.42 0.33
CA LYS A 189 -13.06 29.26 0.62
C LYS A 189 -13.59 30.51 1.30
#